data_5447dc0c00af60fb541d5a283ea1a71f
#
_entry.id   5447dc0c00af60fb541d5a283ea1a71f
#
_cell.length_a   1.000
_cell.length_b   1.000
_cell.length_c   1.000
_cell.angle_alpha   90.00
_cell.angle_beta   90.00
_cell.angle_gamma   90.00
#
_symmetry.space_group_name_H-M   'P 1'
#
loop_
_entity.id
_entity.type
_entity.pdbx_description
1 polymer ?
#
loop_
_entity_poly.entity_id
_entity_poly.type
_entity_poly.pdbx_seq_one_letter_code
_entity_poly.pdbx_strand_id
1 'polypeptide(L)'
;NDQYIQGVPAFPAGAKQLISAFQINRPEYAWKHKDFKVEDKNDLVIYEMLFRDFTVSQDIAGAMAQLDHISNLGVNAVEVMPIQEFDGNQSWGYNPNHWFALDKYYGTREEYKEFIDECHARGMAVIVDVVYNHATGSHPWAKMWWNSASNCTADNNPWFNVTAKHEFNVFHDMNHENAMVKEHVKRSLEYLLTEYDVDGFRFDLTKGFTQNNTLG
;
A
#
# COMPACT_ATOMS: atom_id res chain seq x y z
N ASN A 1 1.87 15.50 -10.69
CA ASN A 1 1.96 16.89 -10.19
C ASN A 1 1.50 16.99 -8.75
N ASP A 2 2.25 16.36 -7.85
CA ASP A 2 1.89 16.22 -6.43
C ASP A 2 2.03 17.52 -5.62
N GLN A 3 2.54 18.57 -6.23
CA GLN A 3 2.77 19.85 -5.57
C GLN A 3 1.50 20.58 -5.06
N TYR A 4 0.34 20.11 -5.45
CA TYR A 4 -0.95 20.71 -5.08
C TYR A 4 -1.79 19.81 -4.17
N ILE A 5 -1.24 18.68 -3.70
CA ILE A 5 -1.98 17.79 -2.81
C ILE A 5 -2.02 18.39 -1.40
N GLN A 6 -3.21 18.51 -0.86
CA GLN A 6 -3.42 19.09 0.47
C GLN A 6 -2.71 18.23 1.54
N GLY A 7 -2.08 18.89 2.51
CA GLY A 7 -1.38 18.21 3.60
C GLY A 7 0.02 17.66 3.26
N VAL A 8 0.40 17.70 1.99
CA VAL A 8 1.75 17.31 1.55
C VAL A 8 2.62 18.56 1.37
N PRO A 9 3.87 18.58 1.85
CA PRO A 9 4.79 19.69 1.61
C PRO A 9 4.94 19.96 0.11
N ALA A 10 5.06 21.23 -0.25
CA ALA A 10 5.27 21.61 -1.64
C ALA A 10 6.54 20.95 -2.20
N PHE A 11 6.46 20.45 -3.42
CA PHE A 11 7.62 19.86 -4.11
C PHE A 11 8.70 20.92 -4.29
N PRO A 12 9.95 20.69 -3.84
CA PRO A 12 11.00 21.70 -3.90
C PRO A 12 11.27 22.17 -5.32
N ALA A 13 11.41 23.49 -5.48
CA ALA A 13 11.73 24.06 -6.79
C ALA A 13 13.04 23.51 -7.34
N GLY A 14 13.04 23.06 -8.58
CA GLY A 14 14.19 22.47 -9.25
C GLY A 14 14.50 21.02 -8.88
N ALA A 15 13.81 20.42 -7.92
CA ALA A 15 13.93 18.99 -7.65
C ALA A 15 13.36 18.17 -8.82
N LYS A 16 13.91 16.98 -9.00
CA LYS A 16 13.49 16.02 -10.02
C LYS A 16 13.31 14.65 -9.35
N GLN A 17 12.51 13.81 -9.95
CA GLN A 17 12.23 12.47 -9.42
C GLN A 17 11.38 12.50 -8.15
N LEU A 18 11.32 11.37 -7.46
CA LEU A 18 10.60 11.20 -6.22
C LEU A 18 11.40 11.74 -5.04
N ILE A 19 10.72 12.34 -4.09
CA ILE A 19 11.30 12.80 -2.83
C ILE A 19 10.47 12.30 -1.67
N SER A 20 11.13 12.03 -0.55
CA SER A 20 10.47 11.69 0.71
C SER A 20 10.34 12.93 1.58
N ALA A 21 9.16 13.12 2.16
CA ALA A 21 8.95 14.11 3.20
C ALA A 21 9.02 13.43 4.58
N PHE A 22 9.65 14.09 5.55
CA PHE A 22 9.64 13.64 6.93
C PHE A 22 9.56 14.83 7.89
N GLN A 23 9.07 14.58 9.09
CA GLN A 23 8.94 15.59 10.13
C GLN A 23 9.68 15.13 11.39
N ILE A 24 10.59 15.98 11.87
CA ILE A 24 11.31 15.76 13.15
C ILE A 24 10.37 16.12 14.31
N ASN A 25 10.39 15.30 15.36
CA ASN A 25 9.55 15.50 16.57
C ASN A 25 8.05 15.56 16.25
N ARG A 26 7.61 14.75 15.29
CA ARG A 26 6.20 14.64 14.96
C ARG A 26 5.44 14.06 16.16
N PRO A 27 4.31 14.64 16.57
CA PRO A 27 3.45 14.04 17.57
C PRO A 27 2.98 12.65 17.14
N GLU A 28 2.92 11.73 18.09
CA GLU A 28 2.27 10.44 17.85
C GLU A 28 0.76 10.65 17.69
N TYR A 29 0.14 9.83 16.86
CA TYR A 29 -1.31 9.82 16.72
C TYR A 29 -1.94 9.27 18.03
N ALA A 30 -2.92 9.99 18.56
CA ALA A 30 -3.63 9.59 19.78
C ALA A 30 -4.79 8.63 19.43
N TRP A 31 -4.49 7.35 19.36
CA TRP A 31 -5.49 6.31 19.13
C TRP A 31 -6.58 6.32 20.19
N LYS A 32 -7.84 6.28 19.78
CA LYS A 32 -9.00 6.23 20.68
C LYS A 32 -9.48 4.78 20.88
N HIS A 33 -9.26 3.90 19.92
CA HIS A 33 -9.78 2.53 19.88
C HIS A 33 -8.68 1.48 19.72
N LYS A 34 -7.51 1.70 20.31
CA LYS A 34 -6.36 0.79 20.24
C LYS A 34 -6.62 -0.59 20.88
N ASP A 35 -7.67 -0.70 21.69
CA ASP A 35 -8.08 -1.97 22.32
C ASP A 35 -9.01 -2.81 21.43
N PHE A 36 -9.27 -2.37 20.20
CA PHE A 36 -10.05 -3.12 19.23
C PHE A 36 -9.44 -4.50 18.99
N LYS A 37 -10.28 -5.49 18.86
CA LYS A 37 -9.88 -6.87 18.55
C LYS A 37 -10.73 -7.40 17.41
N VAL A 38 -10.04 -7.95 16.44
CA VAL A 38 -10.68 -8.65 15.32
C VAL A 38 -11.41 -9.88 15.86
N GLU A 39 -12.63 -10.11 15.38
CA GLU A 39 -13.37 -11.34 15.62
C GLU A 39 -12.68 -12.54 14.95
N ASP A 40 -13.21 -13.75 15.16
CA ASP A 40 -12.68 -14.93 14.49
C ASP A 40 -12.70 -14.72 12.96
N LYS A 41 -11.60 -15.01 12.30
CA LYS A 41 -11.45 -14.84 10.85
C LYS A 41 -12.51 -15.58 10.02
N ASN A 42 -13.13 -16.61 10.61
CA ASN A 42 -14.20 -17.36 9.95
C ASN A 42 -15.55 -16.64 10.00
N ASP A 43 -15.68 -15.63 10.85
CA ASP A 43 -16.91 -14.84 11.05
C ASP A 43 -16.81 -13.46 10.37
N LEU A 44 -15.73 -13.19 9.63
CA LEU A 44 -15.55 -11.93 8.92
C LEU A 44 -16.53 -11.82 7.74
N VAL A 45 -17.24 -10.70 7.71
CA VAL A 45 -18.03 -10.22 6.58
C VAL A 45 -17.31 -8.97 6.04
N ILE A 46 -16.69 -9.13 4.89
CA ILE A 46 -15.73 -8.14 4.36
C ILE A 46 -16.40 -7.26 3.30
N TYR A 47 -16.19 -5.96 3.40
CA TYR A 47 -16.54 -4.97 2.37
C TYR A 47 -15.26 -4.47 1.71
N GLU A 48 -15.05 -4.82 0.43
CA GLU A 48 -13.92 -4.31 -0.35
C GLU A 48 -14.21 -2.91 -0.88
N MET A 49 -13.24 -2.00 -0.75
CA MET A 49 -13.40 -0.59 -1.09
C MET A 49 -12.17 -0.02 -1.78
N LEU A 50 -12.38 0.77 -2.84
CA LEU A 50 -11.37 1.63 -3.45
C LEU A 50 -11.71 3.09 -3.13
N PHE A 51 -10.86 3.80 -2.39
CA PHE A 51 -11.11 5.20 -2.01
C PHE A 51 -11.45 6.09 -3.21
N ARG A 52 -10.72 5.94 -4.32
CA ARG A 52 -10.93 6.72 -5.54
C ARG A 52 -12.35 6.61 -6.10
N ASP A 53 -12.94 5.42 -6.05
CA ASP A 53 -14.22 5.16 -6.74
C ASP A 53 -15.40 5.12 -5.77
N PHE A 54 -15.14 5.18 -4.45
CA PHE A 54 -16.17 5.01 -3.44
C PHE A 54 -17.06 6.26 -3.26
N THR A 55 -16.44 7.44 -3.32
CA THR A 55 -17.17 8.72 -3.19
C THR A 55 -16.71 9.72 -4.25
N VAL A 56 -17.50 10.79 -4.40
CA VAL A 56 -17.19 11.87 -5.35
C VAL A 56 -15.90 12.61 -5.00
N SER A 57 -15.56 12.70 -3.70
CA SER A 57 -14.29 13.32 -3.26
C SER A 57 -13.07 12.50 -3.57
N GLN A 58 -13.21 11.17 -3.81
CA GLN A 58 -12.15 10.24 -4.19
C GLN A 58 -11.02 10.11 -3.15
N ASP A 59 -11.33 10.35 -1.88
CA ASP A 59 -10.39 10.42 -0.77
C ASP A 59 -10.90 9.72 0.51
N ILE A 60 -10.03 9.68 1.51
CA ILE A 60 -10.32 9.10 2.82
C ILE A 60 -11.44 9.84 3.54
N ALA A 61 -11.49 11.17 3.44
CA ALA A 61 -12.50 11.96 4.10
C ALA A 61 -13.91 11.60 3.61
N GLY A 62 -14.08 11.41 2.30
CA GLY A 62 -15.32 10.92 1.72
C GLY A 62 -15.68 9.51 2.19
N ALA A 63 -14.68 8.62 2.27
CA ALA A 63 -14.90 7.27 2.77
C ALA A 63 -15.31 7.26 4.25
N MET A 64 -14.65 8.05 5.10
CA MET A 64 -15.03 8.20 6.51
C MET A 64 -16.47 8.67 6.69
N ALA A 65 -16.94 9.56 5.85
CA ALA A 65 -18.33 10.04 5.89
C ALA A 65 -19.37 8.94 5.60
N GLN A 66 -18.95 7.80 5.06
CA GLN A 66 -19.83 6.68 4.72
C GLN A 66 -19.65 5.45 5.65
N LEU A 67 -18.80 5.52 6.67
CA LEU A 67 -18.54 4.38 7.55
C LEU A 67 -19.78 3.89 8.29
N ASP A 68 -20.69 4.78 8.68
CA ASP A 68 -21.96 4.39 9.30
C ASP A 68 -22.85 3.60 8.33
N HIS A 69 -22.86 3.99 7.05
CA HIS A 69 -23.56 3.21 6.02
C HIS A 69 -22.98 1.80 5.89
N ILE A 70 -21.65 1.67 5.81
CA ILE A 70 -20.95 0.39 5.69
C ILE A 70 -21.23 -0.48 6.93
N SER A 71 -21.08 0.07 8.13
CA SER A 71 -21.34 -0.64 9.38
C SER A 71 -22.79 -1.13 9.47
N ASN A 72 -23.77 -0.31 9.04
CA ASN A 72 -25.18 -0.68 9.03
C ASN A 72 -25.54 -1.81 8.04
N LEU A 73 -24.66 -2.15 7.10
CA LEU A 73 -24.81 -3.35 6.26
C LEU A 73 -24.52 -4.64 7.03
N GLY A 74 -23.98 -4.55 8.26
CA GLY A 74 -23.63 -5.69 9.08
C GLY A 74 -22.27 -6.30 8.76
N VAL A 75 -21.39 -5.57 8.06
CA VAL A 75 -19.99 -5.97 7.84
C VAL A 75 -19.17 -5.67 9.08
N ASN A 76 -18.16 -6.49 9.34
CA ASN A 76 -17.23 -6.33 10.45
C ASN A 76 -15.76 -6.24 10.01
N ALA A 77 -15.52 -6.10 8.71
CA ALA A 77 -14.19 -5.78 8.17
C ALA A 77 -14.32 -4.96 6.88
N VAL A 78 -13.41 -4.01 6.71
CA VAL A 78 -13.23 -3.27 5.46
C VAL A 78 -11.90 -3.70 4.85
N GLU A 79 -11.92 -4.21 3.62
CA GLU A 79 -10.72 -4.44 2.83
C GLU A 79 -10.50 -3.23 1.93
N VAL A 80 -9.42 -2.49 2.17
CA VAL A 80 -9.05 -1.37 1.32
C VAL A 80 -8.12 -1.86 0.21
N MET A 81 -8.49 -1.59 -1.04
CA MET A 81 -7.66 -1.82 -2.21
C MET A 81 -6.32 -1.08 -2.04
N PRO A 82 -5.25 -1.44 -2.79
CA PRO A 82 -3.90 -1.01 -2.45
C PRO A 82 -3.76 0.48 -2.15
N ILE A 83 -3.28 0.79 -0.96
CA ILE A 83 -3.06 2.15 -0.46
C ILE A 83 -1.58 2.52 -0.36
N GLN A 84 -0.67 1.58 -0.62
CA GLN A 84 0.75 1.92 -0.70
C GLN A 84 1.00 2.77 -1.94
N GLU A 85 1.92 3.73 -1.84
CA GLU A 85 2.21 4.69 -2.92
C GLU A 85 2.45 4.00 -4.26
N PHE A 86 1.68 4.38 -5.27
CA PHE A 86 1.71 3.82 -6.62
C PHE A 86 2.07 4.88 -7.67
N ASP A 87 2.31 4.45 -8.90
CA ASP A 87 2.63 5.35 -10.02
C ASP A 87 1.39 6.13 -10.47
N GLY A 88 1.52 7.45 -10.49
CA GLY A 88 0.43 8.38 -10.85
C GLY A 88 -0.58 8.56 -9.72
N ASN A 89 -1.69 9.22 -10.03
CA ASN A 89 -2.75 9.53 -9.07
C ASN A 89 -4.09 8.89 -9.45
N GLN A 90 -4.12 8.11 -10.51
CA GLN A 90 -5.33 7.46 -11.05
C GLN A 90 -5.02 5.98 -11.27
N SER A 91 -5.18 5.16 -10.25
CA SER A 91 -4.90 3.73 -10.28
C SER A 91 -5.81 2.98 -9.31
N TRP A 92 -5.89 1.67 -9.48
CA TRP A 92 -6.40 0.77 -8.44
C TRP A 92 -5.33 0.44 -7.38
N GLY A 93 -4.08 0.92 -7.58
CA GLY A 93 -2.96 0.71 -6.67
C GLY A 93 -2.09 -0.50 -6.96
N TYR A 94 -2.43 -1.32 -7.97
CA TYR A 94 -1.63 -2.51 -8.34
C TYR A 94 -0.38 -2.19 -9.18
N ASN A 95 0.09 -0.96 -9.11
CA ASN A 95 1.34 -0.49 -9.70
C ASN A 95 2.23 0.20 -8.64
N PRO A 96 2.64 -0.54 -7.59
CA PRO A 96 3.31 0.04 -6.42
C PRO A 96 4.71 0.53 -6.77
N ASN A 97 5.14 1.61 -6.10
CA ASN A 97 6.50 2.10 -6.19
C ASN A 97 7.15 2.41 -4.82
N HIS A 98 6.37 2.55 -3.74
CA HIS A 98 6.91 2.73 -2.39
C HIS A 98 6.07 2.01 -1.33
N TRP A 99 6.64 0.99 -0.68
CA TRP A 99 5.90 0.19 0.30
C TRP A 99 5.86 0.76 1.72
N PHE A 100 6.68 1.78 2.02
CA PHE A 100 6.67 2.48 3.32
C PHE A 100 5.97 3.84 3.27
N ALA A 101 5.38 4.19 2.14
CA ALA A 101 4.53 5.37 2.00
C ALA A 101 3.13 4.95 1.61
N LEU A 102 2.13 5.58 2.20
CA LEU A 102 0.75 5.47 1.74
C LEU A 102 0.48 6.53 0.67
N ASP A 103 -0.45 6.24 -0.23
CA ASP A 103 -0.72 7.10 -1.37
C ASP A 103 -1.27 8.46 -0.90
N LYS A 104 -0.54 9.49 -1.25
CA LYS A 104 -0.81 10.87 -0.85
C LYS A 104 -2.05 11.48 -1.47
N TYR A 105 -2.54 10.89 -2.58
CA TYR A 105 -3.72 11.38 -3.26
C TYR A 105 -4.99 11.07 -2.48
N TYR A 106 -5.00 9.98 -1.71
CA TYR A 106 -6.14 9.62 -0.88
C TYR A 106 -6.21 10.41 0.41
N GLY A 107 -5.07 10.84 0.96
CA GLY A 107 -5.03 11.62 2.19
C GLY A 107 -3.66 11.65 2.85
N THR A 108 -3.63 12.32 3.99
CA THR A 108 -2.46 12.42 4.85
C THR A 108 -2.29 11.18 5.71
N ARG A 109 -1.10 11.02 6.30
CA ARG A 109 -0.81 9.96 7.27
C ARG A 109 -1.82 9.95 8.44
N GLU A 110 -2.20 11.11 8.90
CA GLU A 110 -3.15 11.28 9.99
C GLU A 110 -4.55 10.84 9.59
N GLU A 111 -5.00 11.18 8.40
CA GLU A 111 -6.30 10.76 7.87
C GLU A 111 -6.39 9.24 7.69
N TYR A 112 -5.30 8.57 7.26
CA TYR A 112 -5.27 7.11 7.24
C TYR A 112 -5.44 6.51 8.64
N LYS A 113 -4.77 7.06 9.65
CA LYS A 113 -4.91 6.61 11.03
C LYS A 113 -6.31 6.88 11.59
N GLU A 114 -6.87 8.05 11.28
CA GLU A 114 -8.22 8.39 11.68
C GLU A 114 -9.25 7.46 11.05
N PHE A 115 -9.09 7.12 9.78
CA PHE A 115 -9.96 6.15 9.09
C PHE A 115 -9.95 4.79 9.79
N ILE A 116 -8.78 4.29 10.17
CA ILE A 116 -8.64 3.00 10.85
C ILE A 116 -9.26 3.08 12.25
N ASP A 117 -8.97 4.12 13.01
CA ASP A 117 -9.53 4.34 14.34
C ASP A 117 -11.08 4.46 14.31
N GLU A 118 -11.63 5.12 13.28
CA GLU A 118 -13.06 5.23 13.07
C GLU A 118 -13.71 3.92 12.59
N CYS A 119 -12.99 3.05 11.89
CA CYS A 119 -13.42 1.69 11.60
C CYS A 119 -13.50 0.86 12.90
N HIS A 120 -12.45 0.92 13.72
CA HIS A 120 -12.40 0.24 15.02
C HIS A 120 -13.51 0.71 15.96
N ALA A 121 -13.84 2.02 15.97
CA ALA A 121 -14.97 2.59 16.71
C ALA A 121 -16.31 1.92 16.39
N ARG A 122 -16.44 1.41 15.16
CA ARG A 122 -17.66 0.74 14.67
C ARG A 122 -17.57 -0.78 14.69
N GLY A 123 -16.54 -1.33 15.31
CA GLY A 123 -16.32 -2.79 15.36
C GLY A 123 -15.89 -3.40 14.02
N MET A 124 -15.32 -2.61 13.13
CA MET A 124 -14.85 -3.09 11.82
C MET A 124 -13.33 -3.17 11.79
N ALA A 125 -12.79 -4.33 11.44
CA ALA A 125 -11.37 -4.52 11.15
C ALA A 125 -10.98 -3.84 9.84
N VAL A 126 -9.70 -3.45 9.71
CA VAL A 126 -9.15 -2.92 8.46
C VAL A 126 -8.12 -3.88 7.89
N ILE A 127 -8.42 -4.41 6.71
CA ILE A 127 -7.55 -5.29 5.92
C ILE A 127 -6.97 -4.45 4.79
N VAL A 128 -5.66 -4.51 4.59
CA VAL A 128 -4.99 -3.80 3.50
C VAL A 128 -4.63 -4.78 2.38
N ASP A 129 -5.08 -4.49 1.17
CA ASP A 129 -4.59 -5.17 -0.02
C ASP A 129 -3.17 -4.71 -0.33
N VAL A 130 -2.24 -5.65 -0.38
CA VAL A 130 -0.80 -5.39 -0.54
C VAL A 130 -0.23 -6.08 -1.77
N VAL A 131 0.62 -5.35 -2.49
CA VAL A 131 1.22 -5.79 -3.74
C VAL A 131 2.73 -5.88 -3.58
N TYR A 132 3.25 -7.09 -3.34
CA TYR A 132 4.69 -7.33 -3.16
C TYR A 132 5.30 -8.23 -4.22
N ASN A 133 4.50 -8.75 -5.15
CA ASN A 133 5.00 -9.64 -6.20
C ASN A 133 5.81 -8.90 -7.26
N HIS A 134 5.51 -7.62 -7.49
CA HIS A 134 6.16 -6.76 -8.48
C HIS A 134 6.25 -5.31 -8.01
N ALA A 135 7.01 -4.51 -8.72
CA ALA A 135 7.03 -3.06 -8.57
C ALA A 135 7.20 -2.38 -9.93
N THR A 136 6.84 -1.08 -10.01
CA THR A 136 7.04 -0.31 -11.24
C THR A 136 8.51 0.07 -11.44
N GLY A 137 8.86 0.57 -12.62
CA GLY A 137 10.18 1.14 -12.88
C GLY A 137 10.49 2.40 -12.06
N SER A 138 9.50 2.98 -11.39
CA SER A 138 9.68 4.10 -10.46
C SER A 138 10.16 3.67 -9.09
N HIS A 139 10.08 2.39 -8.74
CA HIS A 139 10.57 1.86 -7.47
C HIS A 139 12.07 2.17 -7.30
N PRO A 140 12.53 2.63 -6.11
CA PRO A 140 13.92 3.01 -5.88
C PRO A 140 14.93 1.91 -6.26
N TRP A 141 14.65 0.67 -5.90
CA TRP A 141 15.52 -0.46 -6.23
C TRP A 141 15.55 -0.80 -7.72
N ALA A 142 14.47 -0.54 -8.46
CA ALA A 142 14.49 -0.67 -9.93
C ALA A 142 15.40 0.41 -10.53
N LYS A 143 15.27 1.66 -10.07
CA LYS A 143 16.07 2.79 -10.56
C LYS A 143 17.57 2.68 -10.23
N MET A 144 17.94 2.08 -9.11
CA MET A 144 19.36 1.91 -8.72
C MET A 144 20.15 1.04 -9.69
N TRP A 145 19.49 0.06 -10.31
CA TRP A 145 20.05 -0.82 -11.36
C TRP A 145 19.09 -0.90 -12.53
N TRP A 146 19.09 0.14 -13.35
CA TRP A 146 18.22 0.29 -14.51
C TRP A 146 19.01 0.12 -15.82
N ASN A 147 18.49 -0.68 -16.75
CA ASN A 147 18.98 -0.79 -18.11
C ASN A 147 18.17 0.08 -19.05
N SER A 148 18.70 1.25 -19.39
CA SER A 148 18.01 2.21 -20.25
C SER A 148 17.84 1.72 -21.70
N ALA A 149 18.67 0.79 -22.15
CA ALA A 149 18.59 0.26 -23.53
C ALA A 149 17.37 -0.66 -23.71
N SER A 150 17.07 -1.46 -22.69
CA SER A 150 15.92 -2.39 -22.67
C SER A 150 14.70 -1.84 -21.92
N ASN A 151 14.84 -0.66 -21.32
CA ASN A 151 13.82 -0.02 -20.48
C ASN A 151 13.25 -0.96 -19.40
N CYS A 152 14.15 -1.63 -18.68
CA CYS A 152 13.81 -2.54 -17.59
C CYS A 152 14.89 -2.53 -16.50
N THR A 153 14.69 -3.29 -15.43
CA THR A 153 15.72 -3.55 -14.42
C THR A 153 16.92 -4.23 -15.06
N ALA A 154 18.14 -3.86 -14.66
CA ALA A 154 19.37 -4.43 -15.21
C ALA A 154 19.52 -5.90 -14.80
N ASP A 155 20.20 -6.69 -15.63
CA ASP A 155 20.40 -8.13 -15.42
C ASP A 155 21.12 -8.46 -14.10
N ASN A 156 21.91 -7.52 -13.59
CA ASN A 156 22.61 -7.63 -12.32
C ASN A 156 21.87 -6.96 -11.14
N ASN A 157 20.61 -6.57 -11.32
CA ASN A 157 19.81 -6.08 -10.22
C ASN A 157 19.51 -7.23 -9.24
N PRO A 158 19.95 -7.16 -7.97
CA PRO A 158 19.82 -8.30 -7.07
C PRO A 158 18.38 -8.51 -6.54
N TRP A 159 17.54 -7.52 -6.67
CA TRP A 159 16.19 -7.52 -6.06
C TRP A 159 15.07 -7.85 -7.03
N PHE A 160 15.36 -7.84 -8.31
CA PHE A 160 14.40 -8.17 -9.36
C PHE A 160 14.87 -9.35 -10.20
N ASN A 161 13.95 -10.14 -10.67
CA ASN A 161 14.22 -11.14 -11.70
C ASN A 161 14.26 -10.47 -13.08
N VAL A 162 15.18 -10.85 -13.92
CA VAL A 162 15.24 -10.37 -15.32
C VAL A 162 13.98 -10.80 -16.08
N THR A 163 13.52 -12.00 -15.78
CA THR A 163 12.25 -12.55 -16.31
C THR A 163 11.49 -13.15 -15.13
N ALA A 164 10.19 -12.88 -15.07
CA ALA A 164 9.34 -13.45 -14.04
C ALA A 164 9.46 -14.97 -13.98
N LYS A 165 9.48 -15.52 -12.77
CA LYS A 165 9.58 -16.96 -12.50
C LYS A 165 8.23 -17.68 -12.53
N HIS A 166 7.19 -17.00 -12.96
CA HIS A 166 5.81 -17.47 -13.08
C HIS A 166 5.17 -16.92 -14.37
N GLU A 167 4.00 -17.40 -14.72
CA GLU A 167 3.30 -17.02 -15.95
C GLU A 167 2.65 -15.63 -15.93
N PHE A 168 2.42 -15.08 -14.71
CA PHE A 168 1.76 -13.77 -14.50
C PHE A 168 2.80 -12.66 -14.42
N ASN A 169 3.43 -12.33 -15.56
CA ASN A 169 4.43 -11.26 -15.60
C ASN A 169 3.75 -9.89 -15.66
N VAL A 170 3.93 -9.10 -14.60
CA VAL A 170 3.42 -7.74 -14.46
C VAL A 170 4.57 -6.84 -14.01
N PHE A 171 4.79 -5.71 -14.67
CA PHE A 171 5.88 -4.78 -14.37
C PHE A 171 7.24 -5.46 -14.16
N HIS A 172 7.91 -5.23 -13.03
CA HIS A 172 9.22 -5.82 -12.70
C HIS A 172 9.05 -6.80 -11.54
N ASP A 173 9.32 -8.05 -11.82
CA ASP A 173 9.12 -9.17 -10.91
C ASP A 173 10.14 -9.14 -9.76
N MET A 174 9.65 -9.22 -8.52
CA MET A 174 10.50 -9.19 -7.33
C MET A 174 11.17 -10.55 -7.07
N ASN A 175 12.47 -10.52 -6.77
CA ASN A 175 13.21 -11.73 -6.40
C ASN A 175 12.96 -12.09 -4.93
N HIS A 176 11.88 -12.82 -4.66
CA HIS A 176 11.52 -13.25 -3.31
C HIS A 176 12.44 -14.32 -2.69
N GLU A 177 13.43 -14.82 -3.39
CA GLU A 177 14.50 -15.63 -2.79
C GLU A 177 15.60 -14.77 -2.15
N ASN A 178 15.72 -13.51 -2.57
CA ASN A 178 16.69 -12.59 -2.00
C ASN A 178 16.33 -12.23 -0.55
N ALA A 179 17.28 -12.39 0.37
CA ALA A 179 17.08 -12.14 1.80
C ALA A 179 16.70 -10.68 2.09
N MET A 180 17.24 -9.71 1.32
CA MET A 180 16.90 -8.29 1.49
C MET A 180 15.47 -7.99 1.04
N VAL A 181 14.98 -8.64 -0.02
CA VAL A 181 13.58 -8.50 -0.45
C VAL A 181 12.64 -9.03 0.63
N LYS A 182 12.92 -10.22 1.16
CA LYS A 182 12.14 -10.80 2.27
C LYS A 182 12.11 -9.89 3.50
N GLU A 183 13.26 -9.36 3.89
CA GLU A 183 13.36 -8.45 5.03
C GLU A 183 12.62 -7.13 4.77
N HIS A 184 12.70 -6.59 3.56
CA HIS A 184 12.01 -5.37 3.19
C HIS A 184 10.48 -5.53 3.21
N VAL A 185 9.97 -6.61 2.64
CA VAL A 185 8.53 -6.94 2.71
C VAL A 185 8.10 -7.12 4.16
N LYS A 186 8.84 -7.90 4.95
CA LYS A 186 8.56 -8.09 6.38
C LYS A 186 8.46 -6.75 7.11
N ARG A 187 9.46 -5.88 6.94
CA ARG A 187 9.46 -4.55 7.59
C ARG A 187 8.33 -3.65 7.12
N SER A 188 7.95 -3.73 5.87
CA SER A 188 6.83 -2.97 5.34
C SER A 188 5.50 -3.42 5.97
N LEU A 189 5.30 -4.74 6.14
CA LEU A 189 4.13 -5.27 6.84
C LEU A 189 4.14 -4.87 8.32
N GLU A 190 5.28 -5.03 9.01
CA GLU A 190 5.45 -4.60 10.40
C GLU A 190 5.17 -3.10 10.56
N TYR A 191 5.59 -2.27 9.60
CA TYR A 191 5.33 -0.84 9.60
C TYR A 191 3.82 -0.53 9.51
N LEU A 192 3.09 -1.22 8.64
CA LEU A 192 1.64 -1.05 8.53
C LEU A 192 0.93 -1.48 9.83
N LEU A 193 1.34 -2.60 10.43
CA LEU A 193 0.78 -3.07 11.70
C LEU A 193 1.08 -2.12 12.86
N THR A 194 2.32 -1.64 12.97
CA THR A 194 2.74 -0.87 14.16
C THR A 194 2.45 0.62 14.06
N GLU A 195 2.54 1.18 12.84
CA GLU A 195 2.36 2.61 12.62
C GLU A 195 0.90 2.98 12.34
N TYR A 196 0.18 2.10 11.66
CA TYR A 196 -1.21 2.36 11.24
C TYR A 196 -2.23 1.48 11.94
N ASP A 197 -1.81 0.53 12.76
CA ASP A 197 -2.71 -0.35 13.52
C ASP A 197 -3.71 -1.12 12.62
N VAL A 198 -3.27 -1.53 11.42
CA VAL A 198 -4.08 -2.37 10.54
C VAL A 198 -4.23 -3.78 11.10
N ASP A 199 -5.33 -4.46 10.82
CA ASP A 199 -5.66 -5.74 11.41
C ASP A 199 -5.23 -6.94 10.57
N GLY A 200 -5.04 -6.74 9.28
CA GLY A 200 -4.67 -7.84 8.40
C GLY A 200 -4.29 -7.40 7.00
N PHE A 201 -3.94 -8.39 6.18
CA PHE A 201 -3.52 -8.18 4.81
C PHE A 201 -4.20 -9.16 3.85
N ARG A 202 -4.60 -8.66 2.71
CA ARG A 202 -4.87 -9.46 1.52
C ARG A 202 -3.67 -9.33 0.59
N PHE A 203 -3.06 -10.45 0.22
CA PHE A 203 -1.91 -10.44 -0.68
C PHE A 203 -2.36 -10.63 -2.13
N ASP A 204 -2.15 -9.60 -2.94
CA ASP A 204 -2.40 -9.71 -4.37
C ASP A 204 -1.38 -10.62 -5.07
N LEU A 205 -1.83 -11.35 -6.07
CA LEU A 205 -1.03 -12.16 -6.98
C LEU A 205 0.06 -12.98 -6.24
N THR A 206 -0.34 -13.77 -5.24
CA THR A 206 0.58 -14.59 -4.41
C THR A 206 1.42 -15.56 -5.25
N LYS A 207 0.96 -15.95 -6.44
CA LYS A 207 1.75 -16.72 -7.39
C LYS A 207 3.02 -15.99 -7.85
N GLY A 208 3.03 -14.66 -7.80
CA GLY A 208 4.20 -13.83 -8.04
C GLY A 208 5.34 -14.02 -7.03
N PHE A 209 5.07 -14.62 -5.86
CA PHE A 209 6.12 -14.97 -4.88
C PHE A 209 6.86 -16.24 -5.24
N THR A 210 6.36 -17.03 -6.17
CA THR A 210 7.00 -18.25 -6.61
C THR A 210 8.24 -17.96 -7.44
N GLN A 211 9.33 -18.67 -7.18
CA GLN A 211 10.57 -18.59 -7.95
C GLN A 211 10.76 -19.85 -8.81
N ASN A 212 9.75 -20.70 -8.89
CA ASN A 212 9.77 -21.93 -9.65
C ASN A 212 8.46 -22.10 -10.46
N ASN A 213 8.58 -22.09 -11.78
CA ASN A 213 7.46 -22.23 -12.70
C ASN A 213 6.73 -23.57 -12.61
N THR A 214 7.32 -24.57 -11.96
CA THR A 214 6.72 -25.91 -11.83
C THR A 214 5.74 -26.04 -10.67
N LEU A 215 5.71 -25.04 -9.78
CA LEU A 215 4.78 -24.98 -8.67
C LEU A 215 3.54 -24.18 -9.08
N GLY A 216 2.74 -24.79 -9.92
CA GLY A 216 1.47 -24.23 -10.39
C GLY A 216 0.29 -24.62 -9.51
#